data_0995c414017eaffbdb9af09f29dea379
#
_entry.id   0995c414017eaffbdb9af09f29dea379
#
_cell.length_a   1.000
_cell.length_b   1.000
_cell.length_c   1.000
_cell.angle_alpha   90.00
_cell.angle_beta   90.00
_cell.angle_gamma   90.00
#
_symmetry.space_group_name_H-M   'P 1'
#
loop_
_entity.id
_entity.type
_entity.pdbx_description
1 polymer ?
#
loop_
_entity_poly.entity_id
_entity_poly.type
_entity_poly.pdbx_seq_one_letter_code
_entity_poly.pdbx_strand_id
1 'polypeptide(L)'
;MAQKVVGYVRFQVPAGKATPAPPVGPALGQYGVNIGQFTKDFNERTKNDMGLMIPVVITVYADRSFTYITKTPPAALLIKKACGIETASGVPQRDKVATISKEDVRKIAEQKMPDLNCTDIESAMSMIAGTCRSMGVVVGD
;
A
#
# COMPACT_ATOMS: atom_id res chain seq x y z
N MET A 1 27.49 -14.22 -5.75
CA MET A 1 27.42 -13.49 -7.02
C MET A 1 26.13 -12.69 -7.10
N ALA A 2 26.21 -11.48 -7.62
CA ALA A 2 25.02 -10.69 -7.83
C ALA A 2 24.19 -11.30 -8.96
N GLN A 3 22.95 -11.63 -8.69
CA GLN A 3 22.03 -12.14 -9.69
C GLN A 3 21.55 -11.00 -10.58
N LYS A 4 21.44 -11.28 -11.89
CA LYS A 4 20.99 -10.29 -12.83
C LYS A 4 19.48 -10.09 -12.68
N VAL A 5 19.06 -8.84 -12.44
CA VAL A 5 17.66 -8.47 -12.37
C VAL A 5 17.07 -8.42 -13.78
N VAL A 6 15.99 -9.17 -14.00
CA VAL A 6 15.25 -9.17 -15.26
C VAL A 6 14.19 -8.05 -15.26
N GLY A 7 13.56 -7.82 -14.11
CA GLY A 7 12.56 -6.78 -14.01
C GLY A 7 11.98 -6.64 -12.60
N TYR A 8 11.15 -5.61 -12.45
CA TYR A 8 10.43 -5.33 -11.23
C TYR A 8 8.94 -5.41 -11.51
N VAL A 9 8.21 -6.01 -10.59
CA VAL A 9 6.75 -6.10 -10.65
C VAL A 9 6.18 -5.40 -9.44
N ARG A 10 5.24 -4.49 -9.66
CA ARG A 10 4.60 -3.72 -8.58
C ARG A 10 3.09 -3.86 -8.69
N PHE A 11 2.45 -4.23 -7.61
CA PHE A 11 0.99 -4.30 -7.55
C PHE A 11 0.53 -4.28 -6.09
N GLN A 12 -0.78 -4.19 -5.91
CA GLN A 12 -1.40 -4.21 -4.59
C GLN A 12 -2.23 -5.48 -4.45
N VAL A 13 -2.11 -6.14 -3.30
CA VAL A 13 -2.82 -7.39 -3.01
C VAL A 13 -3.49 -7.28 -1.65
N PRO A 14 -4.75 -7.76 -1.51
CA PRO A 14 -5.38 -7.84 -0.20
C PRO A 14 -4.57 -8.75 0.74
N ALA A 15 -4.31 -8.26 1.95
CA ALA A 15 -3.53 -9.00 2.94
C ALA A 15 -4.21 -10.34 3.27
N GLY A 16 -3.44 -11.41 3.26
CA GLY A 16 -3.92 -12.75 3.57
C GLY A 16 -4.82 -13.39 2.51
N LYS A 17 -5.06 -12.71 1.39
CA LYS A 17 -5.96 -13.16 0.32
C LYS A 17 -5.33 -13.16 -1.06
N ALA A 18 -4.01 -13.29 -1.14
CA ALA A 18 -3.34 -13.39 -2.43
C ALA A 18 -3.78 -14.68 -3.15
N THR A 19 -4.12 -14.55 -4.42
CA THR A 19 -4.54 -15.68 -5.27
C THR A 19 -3.81 -15.59 -6.60
N PRO A 20 -3.70 -16.70 -7.35
CA PRO A 20 -3.13 -16.69 -8.70
C PRO A 20 -3.95 -15.89 -9.72
N ALA A 21 -5.15 -15.46 -9.33
CA ALA A 21 -6.00 -14.62 -10.18
C ALA A 21 -5.40 -13.23 -10.40
N PRO A 22 -5.83 -12.48 -11.42
CA PRO A 22 -5.37 -11.10 -11.61
C PRO A 22 -5.49 -10.27 -10.32
N PRO A 23 -4.54 -9.36 -10.00
CA PRO A 23 -3.41 -8.94 -10.84
C PRO A 23 -2.13 -9.79 -10.69
N VAL A 24 -2.09 -10.75 -9.77
CA VAL A 24 -0.87 -11.49 -9.41
C VAL A 24 -0.43 -12.42 -10.54
N GLY A 25 -1.36 -13.24 -11.05
CA GLY A 25 -1.06 -14.24 -12.08
C GLY A 25 -0.41 -13.66 -13.32
N PRO A 26 -1.08 -12.76 -14.05
CA PRO A 26 -0.53 -12.18 -15.27
C PRO A 26 0.79 -11.42 -15.05
N ALA A 27 0.91 -10.70 -13.92
CA ALA A 27 2.10 -9.93 -13.60
C ALA A 27 3.33 -10.80 -13.40
N LEU A 28 3.20 -11.91 -12.68
CA LEU A 28 4.31 -12.83 -12.41
C LEU A 28 4.51 -13.85 -13.53
N GLY A 29 3.44 -14.22 -14.23
CA GLY A 29 3.48 -15.19 -15.32
C GLY A 29 4.39 -14.78 -16.47
N GLN A 30 4.49 -13.49 -16.75
CA GLN A 30 5.38 -12.95 -17.79
C GLN A 30 6.85 -13.28 -17.53
N TYR A 31 7.23 -13.40 -16.26
CA TYR A 31 8.61 -13.66 -15.85
C TYR A 31 8.87 -15.12 -15.50
N GLY A 32 7.84 -15.96 -15.57
CA GLY A 32 7.97 -17.38 -15.24
C GLY A 32 8.23 -17.65 -13.75
N VAL A 33 7.79 -16.77 -12.87
CA VAL A 33 7.95 -16.88 -11.41
C VAL A 33 6.91 -17.86 -10.85
N ASN A 34 7.29 -18.59 -9.80
CA ASN A 34 6.37 -19.51 -9.11
C ASN A 34 5.32 -18.73 -8.31
N ILE A 35 4.15 -18.56 -8.89
CA ILE A 35 3.03 -17.81 -8.32
C ILE A 35 2.52 -18.46 -7.02
N GLY A 36 2.47 -19.79 -6.98
CA GLY A 36 2.00 -20.52 -5.80
C GLY A 36 2.86 -20.28 -4.57
N GLN A 37 4.17 -20.27 -4.75
CA GLN A 37 5.11 -19.98 -3.67
C GLN A 37 4.94 -18.55 -3.15
N PHE A 38 4.84 -17.59 -4.08
CA PHE A 38 4.63 -16.19 -3.72
C PHE A 38 3.33 -15.99 -2.91
N THR A 39 2.23 -16.53 -3.39
CA THR A 39 0.93 -16.37 -2.72
C THR A 39 0.93 -16.96 -1.32
N LYS A 40 1.56 -18.12 -1.16
CA LYS A 40 1.68 -18.78 0.15
C LYS A 40 2.49 -17.93 1.13
N ASP A 41 3.69 -17.52 0.72
CA ASP A 41 4.58 -16.71 1.55
C ASP A 41 3.95 -15.36 1.91
N PHE A 42 3.33 -14.71 0.94
CA PHE A 42 2.65 -13.43 1.14
C PHE A 42 1.50 -13.56 2.15
N ASN A 43 0.66 -14.57 1.98
CA ASN A 43 -0.46 -14.80 2.88
C ASN A 43 0.00 -15.07 4.32
N GLU A 44 1.09 -15.82 4.49
CA GLU A 44 1.66 -16.06 5.82
C GLU A 44 2.19 -14.78 6.46
N ARG A 45 2.90 -13.95 5.70
CA ARG A 45 3.47 -12.69 6.21
C ARG A 45 2.42 -11.63 6.51
N THR A 46 1.34 -11.58 5.75
CA THR A 46 0.29 -10.57 5.89
C THR A 46 -0.91 -11.04 6.69
N LYS A 47 -0.81 -12.19 7.32
CA LYS A 47 -1.89 -12.79 8.10
C LYS A 47 -2.46 -11.85 9.17
N ASN A 48 -1.60 -11.05 9.80
CA ASN A 48 -1.98 -10.11 10.84
C ASN A 48 -2.60 -8.81 10.32
N ASP A 49 -2.45 -8.55 9.03
CA ASP A 49 -2.89 -7.30 8.39
C ASP A 49 -4.13 -7.51 7.51
N MET A 50 -4.90 -8.57 7.78
CA MET A 50 -6.08 -8.91 6.98
C MET A 50 -7.07 -7.73 6.87
N GLY A 51 -7.61 -7.56 5.68
CA GLY A 51 -8.56 -6.49 5.38
C GLY A 51 -7.91 -5.21 4.84
N LEU A 52 -6.57 -5.18 4.75
CA LEU A 52 -5.84 -4.05 4.17
C LEU A 52 -5.26 -4.44 2.82
N MET A 53 -5.14 -3.46 1.93
CA MET A 53 -4.39 -3.65 0.67
C MET A 53 -2.91 -3.40 0.94
N ILE A 54 -2.07 -4.33 0.56
CA ILE A 54 -0.63 -4.23 0.78
C ILE A 54 0.06 -4.04 -0.58
N PRO A 55 0.79 -2.94 -0.76
CA PRO A 55 1.63 -2.77 -1.94
C PRO A 55 2.82 -3.72 -1.89
N VAL A 56 3.10 -4.39 -2.99
CA VAL A 56 4.20 -5.35 -3.10
C VAL A 56 5.09 -4.93 -4.26
N VAL A 57 6.40 -4.96 -4.02
CA VAL A 57 7.41 -4.79 -5.07
C VAL A 57 8.20 -6.09 -5.16
N ILE A 58 8.13 -6.75 -6.31
CA ILE A 58 8.82 -8.01 -6.56
C ILE A 58 9.97 -7.75 -7.53
N THR A 59 11.15 -8.20 -7.15
CA THR A 59 12.34 -8.18 -8.01
C THR A 59 12.53 -9.58 -8.58
N VAL A 60 12.52 -9.69 -9.90
CA VAL A 60 12.68 -10.97 -10.61
C VAL A 60 14.09 -11.07 -11.16
N TYR A 61 14.73 -12.20 -10.94
CA TYR A 61 16.08 -12.48 -11.40
C TYR A 61 16.11 -13.39 -12.62
N ALA A 62 17.26 -13.44 -13.32
CA ALA A 62 17.42 -14.21 -14.56
C ALA A 62 17.23 -15.72 -14.38
N ASP A 63 17.47 -16.25 -13.18
CA ASP A 63 17.27 -17.65 -12.83
C ASP A 63 15.82 -18.00 -12.46
N ARG A 64 14.89 -17.06 -12.67
CA ARG A 64 13.47 -17.16 -12.29
C ARG A 64 13.21 -17.15 -10.79
N SER A 65 14.24 -16.89 -9.99
CA SER A 65 14.04 -16.61 -8.57
C SER A 65 13.48 -15.19 -8.38
N PHE A 66 12.91 -14.94 -7.23
CA PHE A 66 12.35 -13.63 -6.92
C PHE A 66 12.59 -13.28 -5.45
N THR A 67 12.67 -11.99 -5.19
CA THR A 67 12.57 -11.44 -3.84
C THR A 67 11.46 -10.40 -3.85
N TYR A 68 10.79 -10.23 -2.73
CA TYR A 68 9.73 -9.23 -2.65
C TYR A 68 9.80 -8.48 -1.33
N ILE A 69 9.35 -7.23 -1.38
CA ILE A 69 9.16 -6.37 -0.22
C ILE A 69 7.70 -5.96 -0.16
N THR A 70 7.13 -6.01 1.04
CA THR A 70 5.80 -5.47 1.31
C THR A 70 5.97 -4.09 1.92
N LYS A 71 5.13 -3.16 1.48
CA LYS A 71 5.11 -1.80 2.03
C LYS A 71 3.90 -1.62 2.93
N THR A 72 3.85 -0.51 3.65
CA THR A 72 2.67 -0.17 4.45
C THR A 72 1.47 0.09 3.54
N PRO A 73 0.23 -0.10 4.03
CA PRO A 73 -0.96 0.17 3.23
C PRO A 73 -0.95 1.58 2.65
N PRO A 74 -1.56 1.81 1.47
CA PRO A 74 -1.64 3.15 0.90
C PRO A 74 -2.33 4.14 1.85
N ALA A 75 -1.80 5.37 1.91
CA ALA A 75 -2.33 6.41 2.79
C ALA A 75 -3.82 6.65 2.57
N ALA A 76 -4.28 6.62 1.32
CA ALA A 76 -5.68 6.80 0.97
C ALA A 76 -6.60 5.77 1.66
N LEU A 77 -6.17 4.51 1.71
CA LEU A 77 -6.96 3.45 2.37
C LEU A 77 -6.99 3.62 3.89
N LEU A 78 -5.88 4.02 4.48
CA LEU A 78 -5.80 4.31 5.92
C LEU A 78 -6.71 5.47 6.30
N ILE A 79 -6.74 6.52 5.47
CA ILE A 79 -7.62 7.68 5.65
C ILE A 79 -9.09 7.28 5.54
N LYS A 80 -9.46 6.50 4.53
CA LYS A 80 -10.83 5.99 4.36
C LYS A 80 -11.27 5.18 5.57
N LYS A 81 -10.40 4.33 6.08
CA LYS A 81 -10.69 3.51 7.26
C LYS A 81 -10.89 4.37 8.51
N ALA A 82 -10.03 5.38 8.70
CA ALA A 82 -10.12 6.30 9.84
C ALA A 82 -11.40 7.13 9.78
N CYS A 83 -11.81 7.56 8.60
CA CYS A 83 -13.03 8.36 8.39
C CYS A 83 -14.30 7.53 8.29
N GLY A 84 -14.19 6.21 8.11
CA GLY A 84 -15.34 5.32 7.93
C GLY A 84 -16.06 5.50 6.59
N ILE A 85 -15.36 5.98 5.55
CA ILE A 85 -15.92 6.16 4.20
C ILE A 85 -15.41 5.08 3.24
N GLU A 86 -16.23 4.71 2.27
CA GLU A 86 -15.85 3.72 1.26
C GLU A 86 -15.17 4.37 0.06
N THR A 87 -15.65 5.54 -0.34
CA THR A 87 -15.12 6.25 -1.50
C THR A 87 -14.77 7.68 -1.17
N ALA A 88 -13.68 8.17 -1.77
CA ALA A 88 -13.30 9.56 -1.68
C ALA A 88 -14.08 10.44 -2.67
N SER A 89 -13.97 11.75 -2.52
CA SER A 89 -14.64 12.70 -3.42
C SER A 89 -14.05 12.67 -4.83
N GLY A 90 -14.90 12.67 -5.83
CA GLY A 90 -14.49 12.86 -7.23
C GLY A 90 -14.15 14.31 -7.57
N VAL A 91 -14.62 15.27 -6.76
CA VAL A 91 -14.36 16.71 -6.92
C VAL A 91 -13.91 17.28 -5.58
N PRO A 92 -12.68 16.96 -5.13
CA PRO A 92 -12.24 17.27 -3.76
C PRO A 92 -12.17 18.76 -3.44
N GLN A 93 -12.00 19.62 -4.43
CA GLN A 93 -11.97 21.06 -4.22
C GLN A 93 -13.35 21.66 -3.91
N ARG A 94 -14.43 20.98 -4.28
CA ARG A 94 -15.81 21.43 -4.07
C ARG A 94 -16.55 20.59 -3.04
N ASP A 95 -16.46 19.27 -3.19
CA ASP A 95 -17.21 18.32 -2.37
C ASP A 95 -16.31 17.70 -1.30
N LYS A 96 -16.54 18.09 -0.06
CA LYS A 96 -15.86 17.48 1.09
C LYS A 96 -16.74 16.36 1.63
N VAL A 97 -16.16 15.17 1.77
CA VAL A 97 -16.90 13.94 2.14
C VAL A 97 -16.73 13.55 3.60
N ALA A 98 -15.66 14.00 4.25
CA ALA A 98 -15.40 13.66 5.65
C ALA A 98 -14.44 14.65 6.30
N THR A 99 -14.32 14.54 7.61
CA THR A 99 -13.35 15.30 8.42
C THR A 99 -12.54 14.30 9.24
N ILE A 100 -11.23 14.49 9.30
CA ILE A 100 -10.32 13.67 10.09
C ILE A 100 -9.65 14.54 11.15
N SER A 101 -9.46 14.00 12.35
CA SER A 101 -8.75 14.71 13.43
C SER A 101 -7.24 14.70 13.20
N LYS A 102 -6.55 15.67 13.76
CA LYS A 102 -5.07 15.70 13.73
C LYS A 102 -4.44 14.49 14.40
N GLU A 103 -5.07 13.97 15.43
CA GLU A 103 -4.61 12.76 16.11
C GLU A 103 -4.63 11.55 15.20
N ASP A 104 -5.69 11.39 14.40
CA ASP A 104 -5.79 10.30 13.44
C ASP A 104 -4.78 10.45 12.31
N VAL A 105 -4.55 11.68 11.84
CA VAL A 105 -3.50 11.98 10.86
C VAL A 105 -2.13 11.59 11.41
N ARG A 106 -1.88 11.90 12.67
CA ARG A 106 -0.63 11.54 13.36
C ARG A 106 -0.44 10.03 13.43
N LYS A 107 -1.48 9.29 13.80
CA LYS A 107 -1.45 7.81 13.86
C LYS A 107 -1.12 7.20 12.50
N ILE A 108 -1.76 7.70 11.45
CA ILE A 108 -1.51 7.26 10.08
C ILE A 108 -0.06 7.58 9.68
N ALA A 109 0.42 8.78 10.00
CA ALA A 109 1.79 9.20 9.71
C ALA A 109 2.81 8.32 10.42
N GLU A 110 2.61 7.99 11.69
CA GLU A 110 3.46 7.08 12.46
C GLU A 110 3.51 5.68 11.82
N GLN A 111 2.37 5.17 11.42
CA GLN A 111 2.28 3.86 10.76
C GLN A 111 3.01 3.84 9.42
N LYS A 112 3.02 4.97 8.71
CA LYS A 112 3.64 5.09 7.38
C LYS A 112 5.09 5.55 7.41
N MET A 113 5.62 6.00 8.53
CA MET A 113 6.99 6.51 8.65
C MET A 113 8.05 5.62 7.98
N PRO A 114 8.01 4.28 8.08
CA PRO A 114 9.01 3.44 7.45
C PRO A 114 9.08 3.58 5.92
N ASP A 115 7.99 3.97 5.27
CA ASP A 115 7.91 4.09 3.81
C ASP A 115 8.04 5.54 3.33
N LEU A 116 8.02 6.51 4.25
CA LEU A 116 8.05 7.92 3.89
C LEU A 116 9.48 8.47 3.85
N ASN A 117 9.69 9.40 2.95
CA ASN A 117 10.95 10.11 2.82
C ASN A 117 10.97 11.36 3.72
N CYS A 118 10.85 11.14 5.01
CA CYS A 118 10.89 12.21 6.01
C CYS A 118 11.48 11.68 7.32
N THR A 119 12.03 12.60 8.12
CA THR A 119 12.63 12.26 9.42
C THR A 119 11.72 12.66 10.58
N ASP A 120 10.85 13.64 10.38
CA ASP A 120 9.98 14.21 11.40
C ASP A 120 8.54 13.75 11.24
N ILE A 121 7.86 13.53 12.37
CA ILE A 121 6.45 13.18 12.37
C ILE A 121 5.59 14.32 11.79
N GLU A 122 5.96 15.57 12.03
CA GLU A 122 5.22 16.72 11.49
C GLU A 122 5.27 16.76 9.97
N SER A 123 6.42 16.46 9.37
CA SER A 123 6.56 16.34 7.92
C SER A 123 5.70 15.21 7.36
N ALA A 124 5.67 14.07 8.04
CA ALA A 124 4.81 12.95 7.68
C ALA A 124 3.33 13.33 7.75
N MET A 125 2.92 14.05 8.80
CA MET A 125 1.55 14.56 8.96
C MET A 125 1.16 15.51 7.83
N SER A 126 2.08 16.37 7.38
CA SER A 126 1.87 17.25 6.22
C SER A 126 1.60 16.46 4.94
N MET A 127 2.36 15.39 4.72
CA MET A 127 2.17 14.51 3.54
C MET A 127 0.79 13.84 3.58
N ILE A 128 0.40 13.33 4.75
CA ILE A 128 -0.92 12.70 4.94
C ILE A 128 -2.04 13.73 4.77
N ALA A 129 -1.88 14.95 5.31
CA ALA A 129 -2.84 16.03 5.17
C ALA A 129 -3.05 16.43 3.69
N GLY A 130 -1.97 16.44 2.90
CA GLY A 130 -2.05 16.66 1.46
C GLY A 130 -2.86 15.58 0.73
N THR A 131 -2.68 14.32 1.13
CA THR A 131 -3.48 13.20 0.61
C THR A 131 -4.95 13.35 1.00
N CYS A 132 -5.23 13.73 2.24
CA CYS A 132 -6.60 14.01 2.71
C CYS A 132 -7.27 15.08 1.85
N ARG A 133 -6.55 16.16 1.58
CA ARG A 133 -7.07 17.25 0.73
C ARG A 133 -7.42 16.74 -0.67
N SER A 134 -6.58 15.89 -1.26
CA SER A 134 -6.83 15.31 -2.58
C SER A 134 -8.03 14.36 -2.60
N MET A 135 -8.44 13.86 -1.45
CA MET A 135 -9.58 12.95 -1.29
C MET A 135 -10.88 13.68 -0.92
N GLY A 136 -10.84 14.97 -0.66
CA GLY A 136 -11.97 15.71 -0.16
C GLY A 136 -12.21 15.50 1.34
N VAL A 137 -11.18 15.16 2.09
CA VAL A 137 -11.21 15.00 3.55
C VAL A 137 -10.59 16.23 4.20
N VAL A 138 -11.30 16.85 5.12
CA VAL A 138 -10.82 18.04 5.84
C VAL A 138 -10.10 17.60 7.12
N VAL A 139 -8.91 18.17 7.36
CA VAL A 139 -8.18 17.93 8.60
C VAL A 139 -8.67 18.94 9.64
N GLY A 140 -9.37 18.43 10.65
CA GLY A 140 -9.85 19.23 11.76
C GLY A 140 -8.89 19.24 12.96
N ASP A 141 -9.19 20.08 13.91
CA ASP A 141 -8.42 20.12 15.16
C ASP A 141 -8.87 19.05 16.16
#